data_f20929c1baa734a658a1500625b3ed2f
#
_entry.id   f20929c1baa734a658a1500625b3ed2f
#
_cell.length_a   1.000
_cell.length_b   1.000
_cell.length_c   1.000
_cell.angle_alpha   90.00
_cell.angle_beta   90.00
_cell.angle_gamma   90.00
#
_symmetry.space_group_name_H-M   'P 1'
#
loop_
_entity.id
_entity.type
_entity.pdbx_description
1 polymer ?
#
loop_
_entity_poly.entity_id
_entity_poly.type
_entity_poly.pdbx_seq_one_letter_code
_entity_poly.pdbx_strand_id
1 'polypeptide(L)'
;ARPAAPLPPAAGLNINFKVVITEFADNVESSGGETVARLMSDKEGLSIAYFDEPFSKTFLNLESRTLFDLIDKGQTILDRTGADILVWGYRETDRIRLNFQTEKQYEKEDCSFVSLMDSLYIPAELTDRRLDFPAALNNLIYGALISSINVFSKEAKIQKKYLLKKVIDKLSRDNSAKTLSIEYMPYVMNFLGIIYLSYAHDNGDEKDFKIVKNLFDTAIKHQDLIKNPIHLGCIYYHLGQLYDSATQYMPRRPAAYFRGAIENYRQA
;
A
#
# COMPACT_ATOMS: atom_id res chain seq x y z
N ALA A 1 21.56 -18.94 16.15
CA ALA A 1 21.35 -17.89 15.17
C ALA A 1 22.07 -16.63 15.66
N ARG A 2 22.96 -16.07 14.87
CA ARG A 2 23.59 -14.77 15.17
C ARG A 2 22.49 -13.70 15.09
N PRO A 3 22.40 -12.79 16.06
CA PRO A 3 21.52 -11.65 15.92
C PRO A 3 21.91 -10.88 14.64
N ALA A 4 20.91 -10.51 13.84
CA ALA A 4 21.13 -9.70 12.66
C ALA A 4 21.90 -8.43 13.07
N ALA A 5 22.97 -8.13 12.36
CA ALA A 5 23.74 -6.91 12.61
C ALA A 5 22.80 -5.69 12.51
N PRO A 6 22.92 -4.71 13.42
CA PRO A 6 22.14 -3.51 13.31
C PRO A 6 22.40 -2.87 11.93
N LEU A 7 21.32 -2.47 11.24
CA LEU A 7 21.42 -1.77 9.96
C LEU A 7 22.34 -0.55 10.17
N PRO A 8 23.34 -0.36 9.30
CA PRO A 8 24.13 0.86 9.37
C PRO A 8 23.18 2.06 9.28
N PRO A 9 23.44 3.12 10.07
CA PRO A 9 22.65 4.32 9.92
C PRO A 9 22.72 4.74 8.45
N ALA A 10 21.58 5.05 7.86
CA ALA A 10 21.49 5.56 6.47
C ALA A 10 22.10 7.01 6.36
N ALA A 11 23.04 7.32 7.22
CA ALA A 11 23.76 8.57 7.23
C ALA A 11 24.52 8.72 5.90
N GLY A 12 23.94 9.48 4.99
CA GLY A 12 24.48 9.79 3.68
C GLY A 12 23.65 9.35 2.47
N LEU A 13 22.61 8.54 2.63
CA LEU A 13 21.70 8.20 1.54
C LEU A 13 20.53 9.21 1.51
N ASN A 14 20.67 10.27 0.71
CA ASN A 14 19.60 11.24 0.45
C ASN A 14 18.81 10.87 -0.82
N ILE A 15 18.28 9.65 -0.86
CA ILE A 15 17.39 9.25 -1.94
C ILE A 15 15.97 9.68 -1.57
N ASN A 16 15.39 10.57 -2.36
CA ASN A 16 14.00 10.95 -2.27
C ASN A 16 13.23 10.27 -3.39
N PHE A 17 12.24 9.48 -3.02
CA PHE A 17 11.31 8.88 -3.96
C PHE A 17 10.31 9.93 -4.44
N LYS A 18 10.15 10.04 -5.75
CA LYS A 18 9.24 11.00 -6.36
C LYS A 18 7.82 10.44 -6.38
N VAL A 19 6.92 11.14 -5.75
CA VAL A 19 5.50 10.75 -5.65
C VAL A 19 4.65 11.81 -6.34
N VAL A 20 3.80 11.38 -7.26
CA VAL A 20 2.76 12.22 -7.83
C VAL A 20 1.44 11.86 -7.17
N ILE A 21 0.74 12.86 -6.66
CA ILE A 21 -0.61 12.71 -6.10
C ILE A 21 -1.55 13.57 -6.92
N THR A 22 -2.59 12.96 -7.46
CA THR A 22 -3.64 13.70 -8.19
C THR A 22 -4.78 14.05 -7.25
N GLU A 23 -5.58 15.06 -7.63
CA GLU A 23 -6.85 15.29 -6.94
C GLU A 23 -7.74 14.04 -7.06
N PHE A 24 -8.56 13.80 -6.04
CA PHE A 24 -9.45 12.65 -6.02
C PHE A 24 -10.73 12.96 -6.79
N ALA A 25 -11.17 12.00 -7.60
CA ALA A 25 -12.45 12.12 -8.27
C ALA A 25 -13.56 12.15 -7.22
N ASP A 26 -14.38 13.19 -7.23
CA ASP A 26 -15.41 13.44 -6.23
C ASP A 26 -16.69 13.97 -6.88
N ASN A 27 -17.82 13.74 -6.21
CA ASN A 27 -19.09 14.41 -6.49
C ASN A 27 -19.30 15.67 -5.61
N VAL A 28 -18.33 16.00 -4.76
CA VAL A 28 -18.38 17.11 -3.80
C VAL A 28 -17.05 17.88 -3.90
N GLU A 29 -17.07 19.18 -3.75
CA GLU A 29 -15.89 20.06 -3.72
C GLU A 29 -14.96 19.69 -2.56
N SER A 30 -14.20 18.61 -2.68
CA SER A 30 -13.24 18.16 -1.66
C SER A 30 -11.81 18.14 -2.19
N SER A 31 -10.89 18.51 -1.33
CA SER A 31 -9.46 18.54 -1.56
C SER A 31 -8.78 17.30 -0.98
N GLY A 32 -9.31 16.11 -1.28
CA GLY A 32 -8.80 14.86 -0.71
C GLY A 32 -7.37 14.57 -1.14
N GLY A 33 -7.04 14.74 -2.43
CA GLY A 33 -5.70 14.59 -2.96
C GLY A 33 -4.73 15.62 -2.40
N GLU A 34 -5.14 16.89 -2.33
CA GLU A 34 -4.36 17.96 -1.72
C GLU A 34 -4.05 17.66 -0.23
N THR A 35 -5.04 17.14 0.50
CA THR A 35 -4.84 16.78 1.91
C THR A 35 -3.79 15.69 2.06
N VAL A 36 -3.86 14.62 1.27
CA VAL A 36 -2.85 13.54 1.30
C VAL A 36 -1.48 14.08 0.87
N ALA A 37 -1.41 14.90 -0.17
CA ALA A 37 -0.17 15.51 -0.63
C ALA A 37 0.49 16.34 0.48
N ARG A 38 -0.27 17.19 1.18
CA ARG A 38 0.20 17.99 2.31
C ARG A 38 0.69 17.13 3.46
N LEU A 39 -0.02 16.06 3.80
CA LEU A 39 0.38 15.14 4.87
C LEU A 39 1.66 14.35 4.54
N MET A 40 1.94 14.13 3.26
CA MET A 40 3.11 13.40 2.82
C MET A 40 4.31 14.30 2.50
N SER A 41 4.12 15.62 2.34
CA SER A 41 5.19 16.55 1.95
C SER A 41 6.34 16.64 2.95
N ASP A 42 6.04 16.45 4.24
CA ASP A 42 7.03 16.48 5.33
C ASP A 42 7.62 15.11 5.67
N LYS A 43 7.27 14.06 4.87
CA LYS A 43 7.78 12.72 5.13
C LYS A 43 9.17 12.52 4.56
N GLU A 44 10.04 11.99 5.41
CA GLU A 44 11.41 11.66 5.03
C GLU A 44 11.46 10.73 3.81
N GLY A 45 12.36 11.02 2.88
CA GLY A 45 12.58 10.20 1.70
C GLY A 45 11.50 10.31 0.63
N LEU A 46 10.57 11.25 0.72
CA LEU A 46 9.59 11.56 -0.31
C LEU A 46 9.78 12.96 -0.89
N SER A 47 9.54 13.07 -2.20
CA SER A 47 9.40 14.32 -2.93
C SER A 47 8.01 14.32 -3.58
N ILE A 48 7.11 15.15 -3.09
CA ILE A 48 5.71 15.15 -3.48
C ILE A 48 5.43 16.21 -4.53
N ALA A 49 4.79 15.80 -5.64
CA ALA A 49 4.16 16.69 -6.61
C ALA A 49 2.64 16.46 -6.56
N TYR A 50 1.88 17.54 -6.48
CA TYR A 50 0.43 17.48 -6.49
C TYR A 50 -0.11 18.04 -7.80
N PHE A 51 -1.13 17.36 -8.35
CA PHE A 51 -1.89 17.78 -9.52
C PHE A 51 -3.34 17.96 -9.11
N ASP A 52 -3.89 19.14 -9.35
CA ASP A 52 -5.24 19.55 -8.99
C ASP A 52 -6.34 18.95 -9.92
N GLU A 53 -5.94 18.24 -10.95
CA GLU A 53 -6.88 17.54 -11.82
C GLU A 53 -7.10 16.09 -11.36
N PRO A 54 -8.36 15.64 -11.26
CA PRO A 54 -8.65 14.26 -10.89
C PRO A 54 -8.22 13.29 -12.01
N PHE A 55 -7.52 12.23 -11.62
CA PHE A 55 -7.00 11.22 -12.53
C PHE A 55 -8.11 10.48 -13.29
N SER A 56 -9.22 10.17 -12.63
CA SER A 56 -10.38 9.54 -13.25
C SER A 56 -11.66 9.81 -12.48
N LYS A 57 -12.70 10.20 -13.23
CA LYS A 57 -14.07 10.33 -12.72
C LYS A 57 -14.90 9.04 -12.85
N THR A 58 -14.39 8.01 -13.55
CA THR A 58 -15.19 6.87 -14.03
C THR A 58 -14.88 5.54 -13.34
N PHE A 59 -14.51 5.56 -12.05
CA PHE A 59 -14.06 4.35 -11.35
C PHE A 59 -15.17 3.43 -10.82
N LEU A 60 -16.43 3.83 -10.97
CA LEU A 60 -17.55 3.14 -10.34
C LEU A 60 -17.97 1.83 -11.05
N ASN A 61 -17.60 1.64 -12.31
CA ASN A 61 -17.90 0.43 -13.09
C ASN A 61 -16.59 -0.09 -13.71
N LEU A 62 -15.87 -0.93 -13.00
CA LEU A 62 -14.67 -1.61 -13.48
C LEU A 62 -15.05 -2.70 -14.51
N GLU A 63 -15.36 -2.31 -15.74
CA GLU A 63 -15.17 -3.20 -16.86
C GLU A 63 -13.65 -3.37 -17.10
N SER A 64 -13.21 -4.55 -17.48
CA SER A 64 -11.79 -4.88 -17.66
C SER A 64 -11.03 -3.89 -18.57
N ARG A 65 -11.69 -3.34 -19.59
CA ARG A 65 -11.13 -2.30 -20.48
C ARG A 65 -10.80 -1.02 -19.73
N THR A 66 -11.67 -0.57 -18.84
CA THR A 66 -11.48 0.66 -18.05
C THR A 66 -10.24 0.57 -17.16
N LEU A 67 -9.93 -0.62 -16.61
CA LEU A 67 -8.73 -0.80 -15.78
C LEU A 67 -7.45 -0.67 -16.62
N PHE A 68 -7.39 -1.29 -17.81
CA PHE A 68 -6.23 -1.15 -18.70
C PHE A 68 -6.02 0.29 -19.15
N ASP A 69 -7.08 1.00 -19.51
CA ASP A 69 -7.01 2.41 -19.88
C ASP A 69 -6.45 3.29 -18.76
N LEU A 70 -6.83 2.97 -17.51
CA LEU A 70 -6.31 3.67 -16.33
C LEU A 70 -4.84 3.37 -16.08
N ILE A 71 -4.44 2.11 -16.21
CA ILE A 71 -3.04 1.70 -16.09
C ILE A 71 -2.19 2.45 -17.12
N ASP A 72 -2.63 2.53 -18.37
CA ASP A 72 -1.90 3.20 -19.45
C ASP A 72 -1.85 4.73 -19.25
N LYS A 73 -2.95 5.33 -18.79
CA LYS A 73 -2.98 6.74 -18.42
C LYS A 73 -2.05 7.05 -17.26
N GLY A 74 -2.06 6.23 -16.22
CA GLY A 74 -1.16 6.38 -15.08
C GLY A 74 0.31 6.19 -15.48
N GLN A 75 0.61 5.23 -16.35
CA GLN A 75 1.96 5.05 -16.90
C GLN A 75 2.41 6.30 -17.65
N THR A 76 1.54 6.90 -18.46
CA THR A 76 1.85 8.15 -19.18
C THR A 76 2.21 9.29 -18.22
N ILE A 77 1.54 9.37 -17.06
CA ILE A 77 1.88 10.38 -16.03
C ILE A 77 3.24 10.06 -15.40
N LEU A 78 3.50 8.81 -15.04
CA LEU A 78 4.77 8.37 -14.46
C LEU A 78 5.93 8.67 -15.42
N ASP A 79 5.79 8.31 -16.68
CA ASP A 79 6.81 8.54 -17.72
C ASP A 79 7.10 10.04 -17.90
N ARG A 80 6.04 10.87 -17.93
CA ARG A 80 6.14 12.32 -18.12
C ARG A 80 6.77 13.04 -16.95
N THR A 81 6.51 12.57 -15.74
CA THR A 81 6.97 13.21 -14.50
C THR A 81 8.28 12.63 -13.99
N GLY A 82 8.65 11.44 -14.44
CA GLY A 82 9.75 10.65 -13.88
C GLY A 82 9.51 10.32 -12.41
N ALA A 83 8.25 10.11 -12.03
CA ALA A 83 7.88 9.74 -10.68
C ALA A 83 7.97 8.23 -10.46
N ASP A 84 8.34 7.84 -9.23
CA ASP A 84 8.43 6.43 -8.84
C ASP A 84 7.05 5.84 -8.54
N ILE A 85 6.07 6.69 -8.20
CA ILE A 85 4.72 6.28 -7.86
C ILE A 85 3.70 7.38 -8.15
N LEU A 86 2.55 6.97 -8.64
CA LEU A 86 1.33 7.75 -8.79
C LEU A 86 0.31 7.32 -7.75
N VAL A 87 -0.22 8.28 -6.99
CA VAL A 87 -1.33 8.10 -6.06
C VAL A 87 -2.56 8.81 -6.62
N TRP A 88 -3.63 8.08 -6.70
CA TRP A 88 -4.91 8.60 -7.14
C TRP A 88 -6.03 7.95 -6.33
N GLY A 89 -7.18 8.57 -6.32
CA GLY A 89 -8.28 8.04 -5.54
C GLY A 89 -9.60 8.65 -5.92
N TYR A 90 -10.61 8.24 -5.18
CA TYR A 90 -11.90 8.89 -5.23
C TYR A 90 -12.62 8.79 -3.88
N ARG A 91 -13.52 9.73 -3.66
CA ARG A 91 -14.33 9.79 -2.46
C ARG A 91 -15.65 9.09 -2.72
N GLU A 92 -15.95 8.10 -1.89
CA GLU A 92 -17.27 7.54 -1.70
C GLU A 92 -18.00 8.33 -0.59
N THR A 93 -19.26 8.06 -0.34
CA THR A 93 -20.07 8.82 0.64
C THR A 93 -19.45 8.82 2.05
N ASP A 94 -18.89 7.68 2.47
CA ASP A 94 -18.42 7.43 3.83
C ASP A 94 -16.90 7.20 3.93
N ARG A 95 -16.21 7.12 2.79
CA ARG A 95 -14.78 6.78 2.74
C ARG A 95 -14.08 7.35 1.52
N ILE A 96 -12.76 7.41 1.62
CA ILE A 96 -11.87 7.68 0.51
C ILE A 96 -11.12 6.40 0.17
N ARG A 97 -11.05 6.11 -1.11
CA ARG A 97 -10.25 5.05 -1.66
C ARG A 97 -8.96 5.62 -2.25
N LEU A 98 -7.81 5.13 -1.77
CA LEU A 98 -6.48 5.43 -2.33
C LEU A 98 -5.96 4.25 -3.13
N ASN A 99 -5.46 4.52 -4.30
CA ASN A 99 -4.81 3.55 -5.17
C ASN A 99 -3.38 4.01 -5.45
N PHE A 100 -2.50 3.03 -5.67
CA PHE A 100 -1.08 3.22 -5.87
C PHE A 100 -0.68 2.58 -7.18
N GLN A 101 -0.02 3.33 -8.06
CA GLN A 101 0.49 2.82 -9.32
C GLN A 101 1.96 3.14 -9.45
N THR A 102 2.75 2.13 -9.74
CA THR A 102 4.17 2.25 -10.02
C THR A 102 4.43 1.96 -11.49
N GLU A 103 5.64 2.24 -11.97
CA GLU A 103 6.06 1.90 -13.33
C GLU A 103 5.79 0.42 -13.64
N LYS A 104 5.26 0.14 -14.82
CA LYS A 104 5.02 -1.22 -15.32
C LYS A 104 6.32 -2.01 -15.34
N GLN A 105 6.34 -3.14 -14.65
CA GLN A 105 7.47 -4.04 -14.67
C GLN A 105 7.02 -5.45 -15.00
N TYR A 106 7.08 -5.76 -16.26
CA TYR A 106 6.75 -7.10 -16.75
C TYR A 106 7.89 -8.11 -16.64
N GLU A 107 9.11 -7.67 -16.30
CA GLU A 107 10.31 -8.48 -16.49
C GLU A 107 11.28 -8.56 -15.31
N LYS A 108 10.96 -8.01 -14.12
CA LYS A 108 11.94 -7.98 -13.00
C LYS A 108 11.41 -8.62 -11.72
N GLU A 109 12.30 -9.38 -11.08
CA GLU A 109 12.05 -10.16 -9.86
C GLU A 109 11.72 -9.32 -8.60
N ASP A 110 11.95 -8.00 -8.63
CA ASP A 110 11.79 -7.10 -7.49
C ASP A 110 10.51 -6.26 -7.61
N CYS A 111 9.35 -6.90 -7.70
CA CYS A 111 8.05 -6.22 -7.77
C CYS A 111 7.60 -5.70 -6.39
N SER A 112 6.87 -4.59 -6.40
CA SER A 112 6.13 -4.14 -5.22
C SER A 112 5.11 -5.19 -4.78
N PHE A 113 4.93 -5.34 -3.45
CA PHE A 113 3.85 -6.17 -2.91
C PHE A 113 2.47 -5.51 -3.01
N VAL A 114 2.41 -4.21 -3.27
CA VAL A 114 1.15 -3.50 -3.53
C VAL A 114 0.76 -3.70 -4.99
N SER A 115 -0.38 -4.31 -5.23
CA SER A 115 -0.94 -4.45 -6.56
C SER A 115 -1.83 -3.25 -6.91
N LEU A 116 -2.08 -3.03 -8.21
CA LEU A 116 -3.04 -2.02 -8.67
C LEU A 116 -4.48 -2.26 -8.18
N MET A 117 -4.78 -3.50 -7.79
CA MET A 117 -6.07 -3.89 -7.21
C MET A 117 -6.16 -3.56 -5.72
N ASP A 118 -5.03 -3.33 -5.05
CA ASP A 118 -5.03 -2.94 -3.66
C ASP A 118 -5.51 -1.50 -3.52
N SER A 119 -6.45 -1.31 -2.61
CA SER A 119 -6.98 0.00 -2.28
C SER A 119 -6.96 0.19 -0.78
N LEU A 120 -6.35 1.28 -0.34
CA LEU A 120 -6.43 1.70 1.05
C LEU A 120 -7.70 2.53 1.24
N TYR A 121 -8.58 2.07 2.11
CA TYR A 121 -9.79 2.79 2.48
C TYR A 121 -9.57 3.61 3.74
N ILE A 122 -9.98 4.87 3.66
CA ILE A 122 -9.89 5.86 4.74
C ILE A 122 -11.28 6.41 4.99
N PRO A 123 -11.75 6.48 6.26
CA PRO A 123 -13.01 7.14 6.59
C PRO A 123 -13.05 8.58 6.06
N ALA A 124 -14.16 8.96 5.39
CA ALA A 124 -14.27 10.29 4.77
C ALA A 124 -14.23 11.42 5.81
N GLU A 125 -14.72 11.19 7.01
CA GLU A 125 -14.71 12.16 8.10
C GLU A 125 -13.28 12.58 8.51
N LEU A 126 -12.29 11.69 8.29
CA LEU A 126 -10.88 11.98 8.62
C LEU A 126 -10.21 12.90 7.61
N THR A 127 -10.89 13.20 6.49
CA THR A 127 -10.36 14.10 5.45
C THR A 127 -10.96 15.49 5.51
N ASP A 128 -11.88 15.74 6.43
CA ASP A 128 -12.34 17.11 6.69
C ASP A 128 -11.14 17.95 7.15
N ARG A 129 -10.96 19.11 6.53
CA ARG A 129 -9.83 20.05 6.80
C ARG A 129 -9.72 20.45 8.28
N ARG A 130 -10.75 20.20 9.08
CA ARG A 130 -10.84 20.55 10.50
C ARG A 130 -10.36 19.44 11.44
N LEU A 131 -10.13 18.23 10.93
CA LEU A 131 -9.70 17.10 11.73
C LEU A 131 -8.23 16.80 11.44
N ASP A 132 -7.43 16.77 12.48
CA ASP A 132 -6.07 16.23 12.39
C ASP A 132 -6.15 14.75 12.04
N PHE A 133 -5.50 14.38 10.96
CA PHE A 133 -5.38 12.98 10.56
C PHE A 133 -4.73 12.19 11.70
N PRO A 134 -5.33 11.10 12.20
CA PRO A 134 -4.70 10.29 13.22
C PRO A 134 -3.28 9.88 12.78
N ALA A 135 -2.32 10.03 13.68
CA ALA A 135 -0.91 9.75 13.39
C ALA A 135 -0.70 8.33 12.82
N ALA A 136 -1.49 7.35 13.29
CA ALA A 136 -1.48 5.99 12.77
C ALA A 136 -1.88 5.90 11.30
N LEU A 137 -2.95 6.60 10.89
CA LEU A 137 -3.42 6.59 9.51
C LEU A 137 -2.40 7.27 8.60
N ASN A 138 -1.83 8.38 9.05
CA ASN A 138 -0.77 9.07 8.35
C ASN A 138 0.47 8.16 8.14
N ASN A 139 0.86 7.39 9.17
CA ASN A 139 1.94 6.42 9.07
C ASN A 139 1.56 5.22 8.19
N LEU A 140 0.29 4.80 8.19
CA LEU A 140 -0.20 3.73 7.31
C LEU A 140 -0.13 4.14 5.82
N ILE A 141 -0.59 5.36 5.48
CA ILE A 141 -0.49 5.89 4.11
C ILE A 141 0.98 5.99 3.70
N TYR A 142 1.82 6.53 4.56
CA TYR A 142 3.25 6.63 4.28
C TYR A 142 3.90 5.26 4.08
N GLY A 143 3.57 4.27 4.92
CA GLY A 143 4.05 2.90 4.77
C GLY A 143 3.58 2.24 3.48
N ALA A 144 2.30 2.45 3.11
CA ALA A 144 1.75 1.97 1.84
C ALA A 144 2.51 2.57 0.65
N LEU A 145 2.77 3.88 0.67
CA LEU A 145 3.57 4.56 -0.34
C LEU A 145 4.96 3.93 -0.49
N ILE A 146 5.72 3.84 0.61
CA ILE A 146 7.07 3.26 0.58
C ILE A 146 7.04 1.80 0.11
N SER A 147 6.05 1.01 0.54
CA SER A 147 5.91 -0.41 0.12
C SER A 147 5.64 -0.53 -1.37
N SER A 148 4.91 0.42 -1.95
CA SER A 148 4.53 0.42 -3.37
C SER A 148 5.68 0.75 -4.30
N ILE A 149 6.72 1.46 -3.84
CA ILE A 149 7.82 1.91 -4.68
C ILE A 149 8.68 0.73 -5.12
N ASN A 150 8.89 0.61 -6.41
CA ASN A 150 9.86 -0.32 -7.00
C ASN A 150 11.26 0.27 -6.93
N VAL A 151 12.22 -0.50 -6.45
CA VAL A 151 13.59 -0.04 -6.27
C VAL A 151 14.57 -1.00 -6.95
N PHE A 152 15.50 -0.44 -7.73
CA PHE A 152 16.43 -1.21 -8.56
C PHE A 152 17.87 -1.09 -8.10
N SER A 153 18.25 0.07 -7.52
CA SER A 153 19.59 0.24 -7.00
C SER A 153 19.71 -0.33 -5.58
N LYS A 154 20.91 -0.78 -5.24
CA LYS A 154 21.22 -1.27 -3.89
C LYS A 154 20.99 -0.19 -2.84
N GLU A 155 21.35 1.04 -3.16
CA GLU A 155 21.18 2.21 -2.29
C GLU A 155 19.71 2.50 -2.05
N ALA A 156 18.87 2.47 -3.10
CA ALA A 156 17.44 2.67 -2.98
C ALA A 156 16.77 1.56 -2.16
N LYS A 157 17.22 0.29 -2.29
CA LYS A 157 16.75 -0.84 -1.45
C LYS A 157 17.08 -0.60 0.01
N ILE A 158 18.28 -0.15 0.34
CA ILE A 158 18.69 0.17 1.71
C ILE A 158 17.83 1.31 2.26
N GLN A 159 17.61 2.37 1.48
CA GLN A 159 16.78 3.51 1.88
C GLN A 159 15.33 3.07 2.13
N LYS A 160 14.72 2.35 1.18
CA LYS A 160 13.35 1.80 1.33
C LYS A 160 13.22 0.99 2.62
N LYS A 161 14.13 0.08 2.87
CA LYS A 161 14.15 -0.77 4.07
C LYS A 161 14.26 0.06 5.36
N TYR A 162 15.13 1.06 5.38
CA TYR A 162 15.26 1.97 6.52
C TYR A 162 13.95 2.73 6.80
N LEU A 163 13.30 3.27 5.76
CA LEU A 163 12.04 3.98 5.89
C LEU A 163 10.91 3.05 6.36
N LEU A 164 10.80 1.85 5.80
CA LEU A 164 9.83 0.84 6.24
C LEU A 164 10.01 0.49 7.72
N LYS A 165 11.26 0.29 8.17
CA LYS A 165 11.54 0.03 9.59
C LYS A 165 11.07 1.15 10.49
N LYS A 166 11.31 2.42 10.11
CA LYS A 166 10.82 3.59 10.85
C LYS A 166 9.29 3.63 10.94
N VAL A 167 8.61 3.31 9.85
CA VAL A 167 7.14 3.25 9.80
C VAL A 167 6.64 2.15 10.73
N ILE A 168 7.19 0.93 10.63
CA ILE A 168 6.84 -0.21 11.46
C ILE A 168 7.02 0.11 12.94
N ASP A 169 8.15 0.71 13.32
CA ASP A 169 8.41 1.08 14.71
C ASP A 169 7.40 2.11 15.23
N LYS A 170 6.95 3.04 14.38
CA LYS A 170 5.89 3.99 14.75
C LYS A 170 4.53 3.30 14.88
N LEU A 171 4.13 2.51 13.88
CA LEU A 171 2.85 1.78 13.90
C LEU A 171 2.75 0.78 15.06
N SER A 172 3.86 0.17 15.45
CA SER A 172 3.91 -0.77 16.59
C SER A 172 3.75 -0.08 17.94
N ARG A 173 4.20 1.17 18.07
CA ARG A 173 4.05 1.97 19.30
C ARG A 173 2.69 2.61 19.40
N ASP A 174 2.09 2.90 18.26
CA ASP A 174 0.84 3.63 18.17
C ASP A 174 -0.33 2.63 18.15
N ASN A 175 -0.98 2.46 19.31
CA ASN A 175 -2.17 1.62 19.43
C ASN A 175 -3.37 2.16 18.63
N SER A 176 -3.25 3.32 17.99
CA SER A 176 -4.35 3.99 17.31
C SER A 176 -4.82 3.27 16.03
N ALA A 177 -4.00 2.38 15.44
CA ALA A 177 -4.50 1.47 14.39
C ALA A 177 -5.64 0.57 14.90
N LYS A 178 -5.73 0.31 16.22
CA LYS A 178 -6.82 -0.43 16.86
C LYS A 178 -8.05 0.43 17.14
N THR A 179 -7.96 1.74 17.00
CA THR A 179 -9.08 2.68 17.23
C THR A 179 -9.86 3.00 15.96
N LEU A 180 -9.38 2.54 14.79
CA LEU A 180 -10.16 2.63 13.56
C LEU A 180 -11.42 1.76 13.69
N SER A 181 -12.52 2.24 13.12
CA SER A 181 -13.78 1.50 13.12
C SER A 181 -13.59 0.08 12.62
N ILE A 182 -14.29 -0.88 13.21
CA ILE A 182 -14.18 -2.31 12.91
C ILE A 182 -14.40 -2.61 11.41
N GLU A 183 -15.22 -1.83 10.75
CA GLU A 183 -15.54 -1.97 9.32
C GLU A 183 -14.33 -1.75 8.39
N TYR A 184 -13.31 -0.99 8.84
CA TYR A 184 -12.07 -0.78 8.08
C TYR A 184 -10.98 -1.80 8.44
N MET A 185 -11.21 -2.63 9.46
CA MET A 185 -10.22 -3.56 10.01
C MET A 185 -9.58 -4.46 8.94
N PRO A 186 -10.31 -5.13 8.04
CA PRO A 186 -9.70 -6.01 7.05
C PRO A 186 -8.77 -5.25 6.09
N TYR A 187 -9.13 -4.04 5.69
CA TYR A 187 -8.33 -3.22 4.79
C TYR A 187 -7.04 -2.73 5.47
N VAL A 188 -7.16 -2.26 6.71
CA VAL A 188 -6.01 -1.81 7.52
C VAL A 188 -5.05 -2.98 7.78
N MET A 189 -5.57 -4.15 8.15
CA MET A 189 -4.75 -5.33 8.40
C MET A 189 -4.06 -5.83 7.13
N ASN A 190 -4.72 -5.74 5.98
CA ASN A 190 -4.10 -6.05 4.69
C ASN A 190 -2.91 -5.13 4.42
N PHE A 191 -3.09 -3.81 4.53
CA PHE A 191 -1.99 -2.86 4.26
C PHE A 191 -0.86 -2.94 5.31
N LEU A 192 -1.17 -3.17 6.58
CA LEU A 192 -0.14 -3.49 7.57
C LEU A 192 0.62 -4.76 7.18
N GLY A 193 -0.10 -5.79 6.76
CA GLY A 193 0.49 -7.03 6.25
C GLY A 193 1.44 -6.78 5.08
N ILE A 194 1.06 -5.96 4.11
CA ILE A 194 1.88 -5.59 2.95
C ILE A 194 3.14 -4.82 3.39
N ILE A 195 3.01 -3.85 4.30
CA ILE A 195 4.14 -3.06 4.82
C ILE A 195 5.15 -3.98 5.51
N TYR A 196 4.67 -4.87 6.38
CA TYR A 196 5.53 -5.83 7.07
C TYR A 196 6.10 -6.88 6.11
N LEU A 197 5.35 -7.34 5.10
CA LEU A 197 5.83 -8.29 4.09
C LEU A 197 6.96 -7.68 3.25
N SER A 198 6.78 -6.42 2.81
CA SER A 198 7.82 -5.68 2.08
C SER A 198 9.12 -5.54 2.91
N TYR A 199 8.99 -5.37 4.22
CA TYR A 199 10.14 -5.32 5.11
C TYR A 199 10.75 -6.72 5.34
N ALA A 200 9.91 -7.74 5.61
CA ALA A 200 10.33 -9.10 5.93
C ALA A 200 10.99 -9.80 4.73
N HIS A 201 10.54 -9.51 3.51
CA HIS A 201 11.13 -10.07 2.29
C HIS A 201 12.63 -9.80 2.21
N ASP A 202 13.06 -8.60 2.57
CA ASP A 202 14.47 -8.21 2.54
C ASP A 202 15.27 -8.71 3.77
N ASN A 203 14.61 -9.02 4.88
CA ASN A 203 15.27 -9.40 6.13
C ASN A 203 15.40 -10.92 6.32
N GLY A 204 14.44 -11.69 5.80
CA GLY A 204 14.41 -13.13 5.96
C GLY A 204 14.24 -13.61 7.41
N ASP A 205 13.69 -12.81 8.32
CA ASP A 205 13.47 -13.17 9.72
C ASP A 205 12.13 -13.92 9.88
N GLU A 206 12.17 -15.15 10.37
CA GLU A 206 10.99 -16.00 10.64
C GLU A 206 9.94 -15.27 11.50
N LYS A 207 10.39 -14.45 12.45
CA LYS A 207 9.50 -13.72 13.36
C LYS A 207 8.68 -12.67 12.60
N ASP A 208 9.31 -11.96 11.67
CA ASP A 208 8.63 -10.95 10.86
C ASP A 208 7.56 -11.59 9.97
N PHE A 209 7.87 -12.73 9.33
CA PHE A 209 6.89 -13.48 8.54
C PHE A 209 5.71 -14.00 9.38
N LYS A 210 5.92 -14.39 10.65
CA LYS A 210 4.83 -14.76 11.57
C LYS A 210 3.92 -13.57 11.87
N ILE A 211 4.48 -12.37 12.04
CA ILE A 211 3.68 -11.13 12.21
C ILE A 211 2.83 -10.89 10.97
N VAL A 212 3.42 -10.94 9.78
CA VAL A 212 2.70 -10.77 8.50
C VAL A 212 1.53 -11.75 8.39
N LYS A 213 1.78 -13.03 8.69
CA LYS A 213 0.73 -14.05 8.68
C LYS A 213 -0.43 -13.69 9.61
N ASN A 214 -0.15 -13.28 10.84
CA ASN A 214 -1.19 -12.91 11.80
C ASN A 214 -2.01 -11.71 11.34
N LEU A 215 -1.41 -10.75 10.63
CA LEU A 215 -2.11 -9.59 10.08
C LEU A 215 -3.09 -10.01 8.97
N PHE A 216 -2.64 -10.84 8.02
CA PHE A 216 -3.53 -11.34 6.95
C PHE A 216 -4.60 -12.30 7.49
N ASP A 217 -4.28 -13.18 8.44
CA ASP A 217 -5.27 -14.04 9.10
C ASP A 217 -6.34 -13.20 9.82
N THR A 218 -5.95 -12.06 10.42
CA THR A 218 -6.89 -11.14 11.05
C THR A 218 -7.78 -10.46 10.00
N ALA A 219 -7.21 -10.06 8.85
CA ALA A 219 -8.00 -9.50 7.75
C ALA A 219 -9.06 -10.51 7.24
N ILE A 220 -8.66 -11.78 7.05
CA ILE A 220 -9.58 -12.85 6.63
C ILE A 220 -10.65 -13.15 7.70
N LYS A 221 -10.28 -13.11 8.98
CA LYS A 221 -11.26 -13.33 10.06
C LYS A 221 -12.42 -12.33 10.01
N HIS A 222 -12.20 -11.16 9.44
CA HIS A 222 -13.20 -10.11 9.26
C HIS A 222 -13.66 -9.96 7.80
N GLN A 223 -13.57 -11.04 7.00
CA GLN A 223 -13.94 -11.03 5.59
C GLN A 223 -15.41 -10.70 5.31
N ASP A 224 -16.30 -10.92 6.28
CA ASP A 224 -17.71 -10.55 6.24
C ASP A 224 -17.94 -9.03 6.11
N LEU A 225 -16.94 -8.23 6.50
CA LEU A 225 -16.95 -6.77 6.33
C LEU A 225 -16.47 -6.32 4.95
N ILE A 226 -15.93 -7.23 4.16
CA ILE A 226 -15.42 -6.93 2.81
C ILE A 226 -16.56 -7.01 1.81
N LYS A 227 -17.03 -5.86 1.34
CA LYS A 227 -18.15 -5.76 0.39
C LYS A 227 -17.78 -6.18 -1.04
N ASN A 228 -16.52 -5.99 -1.44
CA ASN A 228 -16.06 -6.27 -2.80
C ASN A 228 -15.14 -7.50 -2.82
N PRO A 229 -15.48 -8.58 -3.56
CA PRO A 229 -14.66 -9.80 -3.65
C PRO A 229 -13.22 -9.55 -4.13
N ILE A 230 -12.97 -8.50 -4.93
CA ILE A 230 -11.61 -8.14 -5.35
C ILE A 230 -10.69 -7.96 -4.14
N HIS A 231 -11.15 -7.26 -3.10
CA HIS A 231 -10.30 -7.02 -1.93
C HIS A 231 -10.00 -8.29 -1.14
N LEU A 232 -10.95 -9.21 -1.06
CA LEU A 232 -10.70 -10.53 -0.48
C LEU A 232 -9.70 -11.31 -1.34
N GLY A 233 -9.83 -11.21 -2.67
CA GLY A 233 -8.86 -11.76 -3.62
C GLY A 233 -7.45 -11.21 -3.40
N CYS A 234 -7.30 -9.90 -3.17
CA CYS A 234 -6.01 -9.27 -2.84
C CYS A 234 -5.39 -9.86 -1.56
N ILE A 235 -6.18 -10.02 -0.50
CA ILE A 235 -5.69 -10.60 0.77
C ILE A 235 -5.19 -12.04 0.56
N TYR A 236 -5.92 -12.87 -0.18
CA TYR A 236 -5.48 -14.23 -0.51
C TYR A 236 -4.22 -14.23 -1.40
N TYR A 237 -4.13 -13.28 -2.33
CA TYR A 237 -2.94 -13.11 -3.16
C TYR A 237 -1.70 -12.80 -2.30
N HIS A 238 -1.81 -11.85 -1.37
CA HIS A 238 -0.71 -11.50 -0.45
C HIS A 238 -0.34 -12.64 0.49
N LEU A 239 -1.30 -13.45 0.94
CA LEU A 239 -1.00 -14.69 1.63
C LEU A 239 -0.19 -15.66 0.75
N GLY A 240 -0.55 -15.78 -0.52
CA GLY A 240 0.24 -16.55 -1.49
C GLY A 240 1.69 -16.04 -1.57
N GLN A 241 1.88 -14.72 -1.72
CA GLN A 241 3.21 -14.09 -1.75
C GLN A 241 3.99 -14.29 -0.44
N LEU A 242 3.32 -14.20 0.73
CA LEU A 242 3.92 -14.48 2.02
C LEU A 242 4.51 -15.89 2.07
N TYR A 243 3.70 -16.90 1.69
CA TYR A 243 4.17 -18.29 1.74
C TYR A 243 5.23 -18.59 0.69
N ASP A 244 5.21 -17.90 -0.43
CA ASP A 244 6.27 -18.01 -1.44
C ASP A 244 7.58 -17.40 -0.92
N SER A 245 7.53 -16.22 -0.34
CA SER A 245 8.70 -15.52 0.23
C SER A 245 9.26 -16.23 1.47
N ALA A 246 8.43 -16.92 2.23
CA ALA A 246 8.79 -17.56 3.51
C ALA A 246 8.93 -19.09 3.41
N THR A 247 9.20 -19.64 2.22
CA THR A 247 9.23 -21.09 1.97
C THR A 247 10.14 -21.85 2.90
N GLN A 248 11.27 -21.27 3.32
CA GLN A 248 12.21 -21.87 4.26
C GLN A 248 11.68 -21.91 5.71
N TYR A 249 10.71 -21.07 6.07
CA TYR A 249 10.14 -20.97 7.41
C TYR A 249 8.70 -21.50 7.50
N MET A 250 7.98 -21.44 6.39
CA MET A 250 6.56 -21.78 6.31
C MET A 250 6.28 -22.73 5.14
N PRO A 251 6.64 -24.02 5.23
CA PRO A 251 6.54 -24.97 4.13
C PRO A 251 5.10 -25.39 3.83
N ARG A 252 4.16 -24.44 3.70
CA ARG A 252 2.77 -24.68 3.31
C ARG A 252 2.52 -24.17 1.89
N ARG A 253 1.63 -24.87 1.21
CA ARG A 253 1.35 -24.77 -0.24
C ARG A 253 0.88 -23.38 -0.66
N PRO A 254 1.72 -22.49 -1.20
CA PRO A 254 1.29 -21.16 -1.66
C PRO A 254 0.18 -21.26 -2.74
N ALA A 255 0.18 -22.32 -3.54
CA ALA A 255 -0.82 -22.57 -4.57
C ALA A 255 -2.28 -22.59 -4.08
N ALA A 256 -2.54 -22.91 -2.81
CA ALA A 256 -3.90 -22.87 -2.26
C ALA A 256 -4.39 -21.42 -2.11
N TYR A 257 -3.53 -20.52 -1.70
CA TYR A 257 -3.85 -19.10 -1.51
C TYR A 257 -4.02 -18.39 -2.85
N PHE A 258 -3.15 -18.67 -3.83
CA PHE A 258 -3.30 -18.13 -5.19
C PHE A 258 -4.59 -18.62 -5.87
N ARG A 259 -5.01 -19.87 -5.64
CA ARG A 259 -6.34 -20.34 -6.10
C ARG A 259 -7.46 -19.55 -5.43
N GLY A 260 -7.42 -19.36 -4.12
CA GLY A 260 -8.40 -18.52 -3.42
C GLY A 260 -8.47 -17.10 -3.97
N ALA A 261 -7.34 -16.49 -4.32
CA ALA A 261 -7.29 -15.18 -4.97
C ALA A 261 -8.02 -15.21 -6.33
N ILE A 262 -7.70 -16.20 -7.18
CA ILE A 262 -8.32 -16.34 -8.50
C ILE A 262 -9.84 -16.55 -8.39
N GLU A 263 -10.29 -17.36 -7.44
CA GLU A 263 -11.72 -17.59 -7.21
C GLU A 263 -12.45 -16.29 -6.84
N ASN A 264 -11.88 -15.50 -5.95
CA ASN A 264 -12.47 -14.21 -5.55
C ASN A 264 -12.45 -13.18 -6.70
N TYR A 265 -11.37 -13.12 -7.49
CA TYR A 265 -11.32 -12.23 -8.66
C TYR A 265 -12.34 -12.60 -9.74
N ARG A 266 -12.72 -13.90 -9.87
CA ARG A 266 -13.76 -14.34 -10.81
C ARG A 266 -15.17 -14.01 -10.35
N GLN A 267 -15.38 -13.77 -9.06
CA GLN A 267 -16.68 -13.40 -8.48
C GLN A 267 -16.97 -11.90 -8.58
N ALA A 268 -15.95 -11.09 -8.83
CA ALA A 268 -16.03 -9.63 -8.97
C ALA A 268 -16.36 -9.21 -10.40
#